data_d63bad849cfde8db95efe7e7bb707d1b
#
_entry.id   d63bad849cfde8db95efe7e7bb707d1b
#
_cell.length_a   1.000
_cell.length_b   1.000
_cell.length_c   1.000
_cell.angle_alpha   90.00
_cell.angle_beta   90.00
_cell.angle_gamma   90.00
#
_symmetry.space_group_name_H-M   'P 1'
#
loop_
_entity.id
_entity.type
_entity.pdbx_description
1 polymer ?
#
loop_
_entity_poly.entity_id
_entity_poly.type
_entity_poly.pdbx_seq_one_letter_code
_entity_poly.pdbx_strand_id
1 'polypeptide(L)'
;MDVSTTLASIGRAAKMAAAELAFADSELKKSALINASKYLWDSRSEIMLANSKDIEFGKTKNLSDAMLDRLMLDETRIQSIKDSIQTVADQPEPVGQVLEDWNRPNG
;
A
#
# COMPACT_ATOMS: atom_id res chain seq x y z
N MET A 1 -23.31 -7.59 10.32
CA MET A 1 -23.28 -6.48 9.35
C MET A 1 -23.20 -7.09 7.95
N ASP A 2 -24.03 -6.69 7.05
CA ASP A 2 -24.00 -7.24 5.70
C ASP A 2 -22.88 -6.61 4.86
N VAL A 3 -22.61 -7.21 3.70
CA VAL A 3 -21.54 -6.78 2.81
C VAL A 3 -21.78 -5.35 2.28
N SER A 4 -23.04 -5.04 1.96
CA SER A 4 -23.42 -3.72 1.43
C SER A 4 -23.13 -2.61 2.45
N THR A 5 -23.52 -2.81 3.71
CA THR A 5 -23.26 -1.86 4.80
C THR A 5 -21.76 -1.71 5.05
N THR A 6 -21.02 -2.82 5.03
CA THR A 6 -19.57 -2.81 5.22
C THR A 6 -18.88 -2.03 4.10
N LEU A 7 -19.24 -2.28 2.83
CA LEU A 7 -18.65 -1.59 1.69
C LEU A 7 -18.97 -0.10 1.72
N ALA A 8 -20.21 0.28 2.07
CA ALA A 8 -20.57 1.69 2.20
C ALA A 8 -19.75 2.39 3.29
N SER A 9 -19.51 1.73 4.40
CA SER A 9 -18.68 2.27 5.49
C SER A 9 -17.23 2.46 5.05
N ILE A 10 -16.65 1.47 4.37
CA ILE A 10 -15.29 1.55 3.83
C ILE A 10 -15.20 2.69 2.82
N GLY A 11 -16.18 2.80 1.91
CA GLY A 11 -16.21 3.86 0.89
C GLY A 11 -16.27 5.26 1.50
N ARG A 12 -17.09 5.45 2.53
CA ARG A 12 -17.15 6.74 3.22
C ARG A 12 -15.84 7.09 3.90
N ALA A 13 -15.24 6.13 4.60
CA ALA A 13 -13.95 6.35 5.26
C ALA A 13 -12.86 6.69 4.25
N ALA A 14 -12.82 5.99 3.14
CA ALA A 14 -11.86 6.25 2.06
C ALA A 14 -12.03 7.64 1.47
N LYS A 15 -13.27 8.08 1.24
CA LYS A 15 -13.56 9.40 0.70
C LYS A 15 -13.14 10.51 1.66
N MET A 16 -13.38 10.34 2.95
CA MET A 16 -12.95 11.30 3.98
C MET A 16 -11.44 11.37 4.05
N ALA A 17 -10.76 10.23 4.03
CA ALA A 17 -9.30 10.18 4.04
C ALA A 17 -8.71 10.84 2.79
N ALA A 18 -9.30 10.62 1.62
CA ALA A 18 -8.85 11.23 0.38
C ALA A 18 -8.96 12.76 0.43
N ALA A 19 -10.02 13.29 1.04
CA ALA A 19 -10.20 14.73 1.19
C ALA A 19 -9.09 15.36 2.06
N GLU A 20 -8.70 14.69 3.15
CA GLU A 20 -7.60 15.13 3.99
C GLU A 20 -6.26 15.01 3.25
N LEU A 21 -6.02 13.92 2.56
CA LEU A 21 -4.79 13.69 1.82
C LEU A 21 -4.58 14.69 0.69
N ALA A 22 -5.65 15.20 0.09
CA ALA A 22 -5.56 16.20 -0.97
C ALA A 22 -4.87 17.48 -0.49
N PHE A 23 -4.95 17.79 0.80
CA PHE A 23 -4.34 18.98 1.40
C PHE A 23 -3.14 18.65 2.28
N ALA A 24 -2.76 17.38 2.37
CA ALA A 24 -1.61 16.98 3.17
C ALA A 24 -0.32 17.44 2.49
N ASP A 25 0.65 17.85 3.30
CA ASP A 25 1.97 18.23 2.86
C ASP A 25 2.67 17.01 2.22
N SER A 26 3.34 17.26 1.11
CA SER A 26 4.13 16.24 0.40
C SER A 26 5.17 15.58 1.32
N GLU A 27 5.84 16.38 2.17
CA GLU A 27 6.81 15.84 3.12
C GLU A 27 6.16 14.91 4.18
N LEU A 28 4.94 15.23 4.60
CA LEU A 28 4.20 14.40 5.53
C LEU A 28 3.85 13.05 4.89
N LYS A 29 3.40 13.05 3.65
CA LYS A 29 3.09 11.82 2.90
C LYS A 29 4.34 10.99 2.69
N LYS A 30 5.44 11.62 2.33
CA LYS A 30 6.74 10.96 2.16
C LYS A 30 7.20 10.32 3.47
N SER A 31 7.13 11.06 4.59
CA SER A 31 7.49 10.54 5.91
C SER A 31 6.65 9.34 6.31
N ALA A 32 5.34 9.37 6.01
CA ALA A 32 4.45 8.25 6.30
C ALA A 32 4.87 6.99 5.55
N LEU A 33 5.22 7.11 4.28
CA LEU A 33 5.69 5.99 3.47
C LEU A 33 7.03 5.45 3.97
N ILE A 34 7.96 6.32 4.30
CA ILE A 34 9.28 5.93 4.84
C ILE A 34 9.09 5.19 6.16
N ASN A 35 8.23 5.71 7.05
CA ASN A 35 7.93 5.05 8.32
C ASN A 35 7.26 3.69 8.10
N ALA A 36 6.34 3.59 7.15
CA ALA A 36 5.70 2.32 6.80
C ALA A 36 6.73 1.29 6.34
N SER A 37 7.70 1.69 5.51
CA SER A 37 8.76 0.79 5.06
C SER A 37 9.62 0.28 6.22
N LYS A 38 9.94 1.14 7.18
CA LYS A 38 10.69 0.76 8.38
C LYS A 38 9.90 -0.20 9.26
N TYR A 39 8.62 0.10 9.49
CA TYR A 39 7.75 -0.77 10.29
C TYR A 39 7.61 -2.14 9.67
N LEU A 40 7.45 -2.19 8.35
CA LEU A 40 7.37 -3.45 7.62
C LEU A 40 8.62 -4.29 7.86
N TRP A 41 9.78 -3.68 7.74
CA TRP A 41 11.05 -4.38 7.94
C TRP A 41 11.25 -4.82 9.38
N ASP A 42 10.97 -3.94 10.33
CA ASP A 42 11.12 -4.25 11.76
C ASP A 42 10.15 -5.34 12.22
N SER A 43 8.98 -5.44 11.57
CA SER A 43 7.96 -6.44 11.88
C SER A 43 8.12 -7.72 11.04
N ARG A 44 9.19 -7.87 10.26
CA ARG A 44 9.32 -8.99 9.31
C ARG A 44 9.19 -10.37 9.96
N SER A 45 9.70 -10.54 11.17
CA SER A 45 9.59 -11.82 11.87
C SER A 45 8.15 -12.18 12.19
N GLU A 46 7.36 -11.21 12.65
CA GLU A 46 5.93 -11.39 12.91
C GLU A 46 5.15 -11.65 11.63
N ILE A 47 5.49 -10.92 10.56
CA ILE A 47 4.87 -11.08 9.25
C ILE A 47 5.15 -12.48 8.70
N MET A 48 6.40 -12.92 8.77
CA MET A 48 6.77 -14.25 8.28
C MET A 48 6.10 -15.36 9.09
N LEU A 49 5.96 -15.17 10.40
CA LEU A 49 5.26 -16.13 11.25
C LEU A 49 3.77 -16.21 10.88
N ALA A 50 3.10 -15.07 10.74
CA ALA A 50 1.71 -15.03 10.32
C ALA A 50 1.54 -15.63 8.92
N ASN A 51 2.44 -15.32 8.02
CA ASN A 51 2.44 -15.84 6.65
C ASN A 51 2.59 -17.36 6.62
N SER A 52 3.44 -17.92 7.50
CA SER A 52 3.61 -19.38 7.56
C SER A 52 2.30 -20.08 7.92
N LYS A 53 1.48 -19.47 8.78
CA LYS A 53 0.15 -19.99 9.12
C LYS A 53 -0.79 -19.93 7.92
N ASP A 54 -0.71 -18.85 7.15
CA ASP A 54 -1.50 -18.71 5.91
C ASP A 54 -1.10 -19.77 4.88
N ILE A 55 0.18 -20.07 4.75
CA ILE A 55 0.69 -21.11 3.84
C ILE A 55 0.14 -22.48 4.26
N GLU A 56 0.21 -22.80 5.55
CA GLU A 56 -0.33 -24.06 6.07
C GLU A 56 -1.85 -24.17 5.81
N PHE A 57 -2.57 -23.09 6.05
CA PHE A 57 -4.00 -23.03 5.75
C PHE A 57 -4.25 -23.20 4.25
N GLY A 58 -3.46 -22.58 3.39
CA GLY A 58 -3.56 -22.69 1.94
C GLY A 58 -3.36 -24.14 1.47
N LYS A 59 -2.42 -24.86 2.08
CA LYS A 59 -2.24 -26.30 1.80
C LYS A 59 -3.48 -27.11 2.10
N THR A 60 -4.19 -26.79 3.18
CA THR A 60 -5.45 -27.48 3.52
C THR A 60 -6.56 -27.17 2.53
N LYS A 61 -6.45 -26.09 1.77
CA LYS A 61 -7.42 -25.68 0.74
C LYS A 61 -6.97 -26.14 -0.66
N ASN A 62 -5.95 -26.98 -0.75
CA ASN A 62 -5.44 -27.53 -2.01
C ASN A 62 -4.98 -26.47 -3.01
N LEU A 63 -4.38 -25.39 -2.52
CA LEU A 63 -3.77 -24.40 -3.40
C LEU A 63 -2.61 -25.05 -4.16
N SER A 64 -2.44 -24.66 -5.42
CA SER A 64 -1.32 -25.14 -6.24
C SER A 64 0.01 -24.61 -5.68
N ASP A 65 1.11 -25.30 -6.04
CA ASP A 65 2.45 -24.85 -5.65
C ASP A 65 2.74 -23.43 -6.15
N ALA A 66 2.26 -23.08 -7.33
CA ALA A 66 2.42 -21.73 -7.89
C ALA A 66 1.68 -20.68 -7.04
N MET A 67 0.48 -21.01 -6.57
CA MET A 67 -0.30 -20.10 -5.71
C MET A 67 0.33 -19.95 -4.35
N LEU A 68 0.82 -21.05 -3.76
CA LEU A 68 1.53 -21.02 -2.49
C LEU A 68 2.81 -20.21 -2.58
N ASP A 69 3.54 -20.32 -3.70
CA ASP A 69 4.74 -19.52 -3.92
C ASP A 69 4.42 -18.03 -4.00
N ARG A 70 3.32 -17.66 -4.65
CA ARG A 70 2.90 -16.26 -4.73
C ARG A 70 2.48 -15.71 -3.37
N LEU A 71 1.91 -16.55 -2.52
CA LEU A 71 1.46 -16.16 -1.18
C LEU A 71 2.64 -16.02 -0.21
N MET A 72 3.69 -16.80 -0.40
CA MET A 72 4.80 -16.90 0.55
C MET A 72 5.60 -15.60 0.65
N LEU A 73 5.87 -15.20 1.88
CA LEU A 73 6.73 -14.06 2.21
C LEU A 73 7.96 -14.56 2.95
N ASP A 74 9.13 -14.25 2.40
CA ASP A 74 10.41 -14.44 3.06
C ASP A 74 11.09 -13.08 3.24
N GLU A 75 12.26 -13.08 3.83
CA GLU A 75 13.01 -11.86 4.09
C GLU A 75 13.31 -11.10 2.79
N THR A 76 13.66 -11.80 1.72
CA THR A 76 13.97 -11.20 0.42
C THR A 76 12.74 -10.51 -0.17
N ARG A 77 11.57 -11.15 -0.09
CA ARG A 77 10.32 -10.57 -0.61
C ARG A 77 9.86 -9.37 0.20
N ILE A 78 10.01 -9.45 1.52
CA ILE A 78 9.69 -8.30 2.39
C ILE A 78 10.64 -7.14 2.10
N GLN A 79 11.92 -7.42 1.86
CA GLN A 79 12.89 -6.40 1.46
C GLN A 79 12.46 -5.73 0.14
N SER A 80 11.99 -6.51 -0.82
CA SER A 80 11.51 -5.98 -2.10
C SER A 80 10.28 -5.08 -1.91
N ILE A 81 9.36 -5.44 -1.02
CA ILE A 81 8.20 -4.62 -0.71
C ILE A 81 8.65 -3.31 -0.05
N LYS A 82 9.56 -3.40 0.91
CA LYS A 82 10.15 -2.23 1.57
C LYS A 82 10.78 -1.27 0.55
N ASP A 83 11.56 -1.82 -0.37
CA ASP A 83 12.23 -1.02 -1.40
C ASP A 83 11.22 -0.39 -2.36
N SER A 84 10.13 -1.08 -2.67
CA SER A 84 9.05 -0.56 -3.50
C SER A 84 8.36 0.63 -2.84
N ILE A 85 8.10 0.54 -1.54
CA ILE A 85 7.51 1.65 -0.77
C ILE A 85 8.45 2.85 -0.79
N GLN A 86 9.75 2.61 -0.61
CA GLN A 86 10.77 3.65 -0.64
C GLN A 86 10.81 4.34 -2.02
N THR A 87 10.71 3.56 -3.08
CA THR A 87 10.66 4.09 -4.45
C THR A 87 9.46 5.01 -4.65
N VAL A 88 8.29 4.61 -4.15
CA VAL A 88 7.09 5.45 -4.21
C VAL A 88 7.29 6.73 -3.40
N ALA A 89 7.89 6.63 -2.21
CA ALA A 89 8.16 7.79 -1.36
C ALA A 89 9.07 8.82 -2.04
N ASP A 90 9.98 8.35 -2.90
CA ASP A 90 10.92 9.21 -3.60
C ASP A 90 10.36 9.84 -4.89
N GLN A 91 9.15 9.47 -5.29
CA GLN A 91 8.50 10.04 -6.46
C GLN A 91 8.02 11.47 -6.19
N PRO A 92 7.97 12.33 -7.24
CA PRO A 92 7.40 13.66 -7.10
C PRO A 92 5.94 13.59 -6.66
N GLU A 93 5.50 14.60 -5.90
CA GLU A 93 4.11 14.71 -5.45
C GLU A 93 3.18 14.98 -6.63
N PRO A 94 2.25 14.07 -6.95
CA PRO A 94 1.34 14.28 -8.09
C PRO A 94 0.15 15.17 -7.76
N VAL A 95 -0.23 15.28 -6.48
CA VAL A 95 -1.41 16.05 -6.08
C VAL A 95 -1.11 17.55 -6.22
N GLY A 96 -1.93 18.22 -6.99
CA GLY A 96 -1.77 19.64 -7.24
C GLY A 96 -0.76 20.00 -8.33
N GLN A 97 -0.12 19.02 -8.97
CA GLN A 97 0.78 19.30 -10.08
C GLN A 97 0.00 19.74 -11.31
N VAL A 98 0.57 20.70 -12.03
CA VAL A 98 0.09 21.08 -13.36
C VAL A 98 0.71 20.11 -14.36
N LEU A 99 -0.11 19.19 -14.89
CA LEU A 99 0.36 18.19 -15.86
C LEU A 99 0.57 18.78 -17.23
N GLU A 100 -0.25 19.76 -17.60
CA GLU A 100 -0.18 20.43 -18.88
C GLU A 100 -0.65 21.87 -18.71
N ASP A 101 0.13 22.80 -19.19
CA ASP A 101 -0.16 24.22 -19.07
C ASP A 101 0.18 24.92 -20.41
N TRP A 102 -0.82 25.61 -20.98
CA TRP A 102 -0.61 26.42 -22.17
C TRP A 102 -1.49 27.66 -22.15
N ASN A 103 -0.99 28.71 -22.74
CA ASN A 103 -1.74 29.92 -22.88
C ASN A 103 -2.66 29.86 -24.11
N ARG A 104 -3.90 30.30 -23.96
CA ARG A 104 -4.79 30.47 -25.09
C ARG A 104 -4.43 31.76 -25.83
N PRO A 105 -4.75 31.86 -27.14
CA PRO A 105 -4.44 33.06 -27.93
C PRO A 105 -5.05 34.34 -27.38
N ASN A 106 -6.14 34.25 -26.65
CA ASN A 106 -6.85 35.43 -26.08
C ASN A 106 -6.64 35.59 -24.57
N GLY A 107 -5.56 35.03 -24.05
CA GLY A 107 -5.21 35.24 -22.64
C GLY A 107 -5.23 34.07 -21.72
#